data_388c9bf29d29d9c9ff2f6e1a6d39c937
#
_entry.id   388c9bf29d29d9c9ff2f6e1a6d39c937
#
_cell.length_a   1.000
_cell.length_b   1.000
_cell.length_c   1.000
_cell.angle_alpha   90.00
_cell.angle_beta   90.00
_cell.angle_gamma   90.00
#
_symmetry.space_group_name_H-M   'P 1'
#
loop_
_entity.id
_entity.type
_entity.pdbx_description
1 polymer ?
#
loop_
_entity_poly.entity_id
_entity_poly.type
_entity_poly.pdbx_seq_one_letter_code
_entity_poly.pdbx_strand_id
1 'polypeptide(L)'
;MPLALRPSQIKAFSEDTSRMRSSAEHLSPHYRSIRCPTVVMAGDADGIVNVDRQAKRLHGAIPGSRLDVLAGAGHMIHHVDPARMVKAIDLIATGGITRASMEAEAANWGTPA
;
A
#
# COMPACT_ATOMS: atom_id res chain seq x y z
N MET A 1 22.68 -12.55 -23.46
CA MET A 1 21.31 -12.35 -22.98
C MET A 1 21.38 -11.59 -21.66
N PRO A 2 20.62 -10.51 -21.47
CA PRO A 2 20.54 -9.81 -20.20
C PRO A 2 20.14 -10.74 -19.06
N LEU A 3 20.66 -10.51 -17.85
CA LEU A 3 20.38 -11.35 -16.67
C LEU A 3 18.90 -11.54 -16.41
N ALA A 4 18.11 -10.45 -16.51
CA ALA A 4 16.68 -10.48 -16.26
C ALA A 4 15.87 -11.36 -17.24
N LEU A 5 16.46 -11.66 -18.40
CA LEU A 5 15.81 -12.48 -19.44
C LEU A 5 16.32 -13.91 -19.49
N ARG A 6 17.20 -14.31 -18.59
CA ARG A 6 17.66 -15.70 -18.53
C ARG A 6 16.50 -16.61 -18.10
N PRO A 7 16.39 -17.83 -18.66
CA PRO A 7 15.30 -18.75 -18.30
C PRO A 7 15.20 -19.02 -16.80
N SER A 8 16.34 -19.10 -16.08
CA SER A 8 16.36 -19.28 -14.63
C SER A 8 15.75 -18.08 -13.88
N GLN A 9 15.96 -16.86 -14.37
CA GLN A 9 15.40 -15.64 -13.75
C GLN A 9 13.91 -15.51 -14.04
N ILE A 10 13.49 -15.85 -15.26
CA ILE A 10 12.07 -15.85 -15.63
C ILE A 10 11.31 -16.88 -14.80
N LYS A 11 11.88 -18.07 -14.62
CA LYS A 11 11.29 -19.11 -13.78
C LYS A 11 11.18 -18.68 -12.33
N ALA A 12 12.23 -18.10 -11.75
CA ALA A 12 12.24 -17.60 -10.38
C ALA A 12 11.19 -16.51 -10.19
N PHE A 13 11.10 -15.54 -11.10
CA PHE A 13 10.09 -14.48 -11.06
C PHE A 13 8.66 -15.06 -11.12
N SER A 14 8.42 -16.03 -12.00
CA SER A 14 7.11 -16.67 -12.11
C SER A 14 6.73 -17.43 -10.84
N GLU A 15 7.67 -18.15 -10.24
CA GLU A 15 7.46 -18.87 -8.98
C GLU A 15 7.19 -17.90 -7.83
N ASP A 16 7.96 -16.82 -7.74
CA ASP A 16 7.79 -15.79 -6.71
C ASP A 16 6.44 -15.08 -6.82
N THR A 17 6.01 -14.76 -8.04
CA THR A 17 4.71 -14.14 -8.29
C THR A 17 3.57 -15.06 -7.87
N SER A 18 3.66 -16.35 -8.18
CA SER A 18 2.66 -17.35 -7.80
C SER A 18 2.58 -17.51 -6.28
N ARG A 19 3.71 -17.54 -5.59
CA ARG A 19 3.78 -17.61 -4.13
C ARG A 19 3.23 -16.34 -3.47
N MET A 20 3.51 -15.18 -4.05
CA MET A 20 3.01 -13.91 -3.54
C MET A 20 1.48 -13.87 -3.54
N ARG A 21 0.85 -14.31 -4.62
CA ARG A 21 -0.61 -14.37 -4.72
C ARG A 21 -1.21 -15.30 -3.68
N SER A 22 -0.66 -16.50 -3.55
CA SER A 22 -1.11 -17.48 -2.56
C SER A 22 -0.94 -16.95 -1.13
N SER A 23 0.21 -16.34 -0.84
CA SER A 23 0.47 -15.74 0.47
C SER A 23 -0.49 -14.60 0.78
N ALA A 24 -0.78 -13.74 -0.19
CA ALA A 24 -1.73 -12.64 -0.03
C ALA A 24 -3.16 -13.16 0.23
N GLU A 25 -3.59 -14.18 -0.49
CA GLU A 25 -4.88 -14.82 -0.28
C GLU A 25 -5.01 -15.44 1.12
N HIS A 26 -3.92 -16.01 1.60
CA HIS A 26 -3.86 -16.61 2.94
C HIS A 26 -3.86 -15.56 4.05
N LEU A 27 -3.17 -14.43 3.85
CA LEU A 27 -3.01 -13.38 4.85
C LEU A 27 -4.16 -12.38 4.87
N SER A 28 -4.82 -12.14 3.74
CA SER A 28 -5.83 -11.08 3.63
C SER A 28 -6.99 -11.18 4.63
N PRO A 29 -7.48 -12.37 5.03
CA PRO A 29 -8.50 -12.48 6.07
C PRO A 29 -8.05 -11.94 7.43
N HIS A 30 -6.73 -11.87 7.67
CA HIS A 30 -6.14 -11.39 8.92
C HIS A 30 -5.91 -9.88 8.96
N TYR A 31 -6.13 -9.15 7.88
CA TYR A 31 -5.93 -7.70 7.82
C TYR A 31 -6.79 -6.93 8.82
N ARG A 32 -7.95 -7.47 9.14
CA ARG A 32 -8.85 -6.90 10.17
C ARG A 32 -8.25 -6.90 11.57
N SER A 33 -7.25 -7.75 11.81
CA SER A 33 -6.57 -7.87 13.10
C SER A 33 -5.39 -6.93 13.24
N ILE A 34 -5.04 -6.16 12.20
CA ILE A 34 -3.95 -5.19 12.25
C ILE A 34 -4.34 -4.04 13.17
N ARG A 35 -3.55 -3.84 14.23
CA ARG A 35 -3.79 -2.84 15.27
C ARG A 35 -2.81 -1.68 15.24
N CYS A 36 -1.67 -1.83 14.56
CA CYS A 36 -0.69 -0.76 14.45
C CYS A 36 -1.20 0.38 13.57
N PRO A 37 -0.72 1.62 13.80
CA PRO A 37 -0.99 2.72 12.88
C PRO A 37 -0.52 2.35 11.46
N THR A 38 -1.38 2.55 10.48
CA THR A 38 -1.11 2.12 9.10
C THR A 38 -1.51 3.22 8.13
N VAL A 39 -0.60 3.58 7.24
CA VAL A 39 -0.86 4.46 6.09
C VAL A 39 -0.67 3.67 4.82
N VAL A 40 -1.69 3.62 3.99
CA VAL A 40 -1.64 3.01 2.65
C VAL A 40 -1.45 4.13 1.64
N MET A 41 -0.38 4.05 0.85
CA MET A 41 -0.06 5.05 -0.16
C MET A 41 -0.05 4.41 -1.54
N ALA A 42 -0.64 5.08 -2.52
CA ALA A 42 -0.68 4.61 -3.90
C ALA A 42 -0.78 5.77 -4.87
N GLY A 43 -0.40 5.53 -6.12
CA GLY A 43 -0.62 6.46 -7.22
C GLY A 43 -1.87 6.09 -8.02
N ASP A 44 -2.69 7.06 -8.36
CA ASP A 44 -3.91 6.81 -9.13
C ASP A 44 -3.67 6.54 -10.62
N ALA A 45 -2.48 6.86 -11.13
CA ALA A 45 -2.04 6.54 -12.49
C ALA A 45 -1.17 5.27 -12.56
N ASP A 46 -1.18 4.43 -11.53
CA ASP A 46 -0.44 3.18 -11.47
C ASP A 46 -1.01 2.19 -12.51
N GLY A 47 -0.21 1.90 -13.53
CA GLY A 47 -0.56 0.94 -14.58
C GLY A 47 -0.25 -0.52 -14.22
N ILE A 48 0.44 -0.78 -13.11
CA ILE A 48 0.84 -2.10 -12.66
C ILE A 48 -0.14 -2.64 -11.63
N VAL A 49 -0.44 -1.81 -10.62
CA VAL A 49 -1.35 -2.15 -9.53
C VAL A 49 -2.52 -1.17 -9.53
N ASN A 50 -3.71 -1.68 -9.72
CA ASN A 50 -4.92 -0.86 -9.76
C ASN A 50 -5.24 -0.32 -8.35
N VAL A 51 -5.33 1.01 -8.22
CA VAL A 51 -5.56 1.67 -6.93
C VAL A 51 -6.90 1.27 -6.30
N ASP A 52 -7.95 1.11 -7.11
CA ASP A 52 -9.27 0.74 -6.62
C ASP A 52 -9.32 -0.70 -6.13
N ARG A 53 -8.64 -1.60 -6.84
CA ARG A 53 -8.62 -3.03 -6.51
C ARG A 53 -7.65 -3.39 -5.40
N GLN A 54 -6.59 -2.61 -5.23
CA GLN A 54 -5.52 -2.93 -4.28
C GLN A 54 -5.50 -1.98 -3.09
N ALA A 55 -5.09 -0.74 -3.28
CA ALA A 55 -4.91 0.21 -2.18
C ALA A 55 -6.22 0.51 -1.44
N LYS A 56 -7.30 0.77 -2.15
CA LYS A 56 -8.60 1.05 -1.52
C LYS A 56 -9.18 -0.17 -0.81
N ARG A 57 -8.99 -1.36 -1.37
CA ARG A 57 -9.41 -2.60 -0.71
C ARG A 57 -8.59 -2.88 0.55
N LEU A 58 -7.28 -2.67 0.49
CA LEU A 58 -6.41 -2.82 1.65
C LEU A 58 -6.80 -1.84 2.75
N HIS A 59 -7.03 -0.58 2.41
CA HIS A 59 -7.51 0.43 3.33
C HIS A 59 -8.84 0.02 3.98
N GLY A 60 -9.78 -0.48 3.21
CA GLY A 60 -11.06 -0.96 3.73
C GLY A 60 -10.94 -2.21 4.61
N ALA A 61 -9.90 -3.02 4.41
CA ALA A 61 -9.67 -4.24 5.18
C ALA A 61 -8.94 -3.99 6.50
N ILE A 62 -8.16 -2.92 6.60
CA ILE A 62 -7.42 -2.56 7.83
C ILE A 62 -8.19 -1.46 8.57
N PRO A 63 -8.84 -1.78 9.69
CA PRO A 63 -9.63 -0.79 10.44
C PRO A 63 -8.77 0.38 10.91
N GLY A 64 -9.26 1.61 10.68
CA GLY A 64 -8.57 2.82 11.08
C GLY A 64 -7.32 3.15 10.28
N SER A 65 -7.05 2.47 9.17
CA SER A 65 -5.93 2.84 8.30
C SER A 65 -6.20 4.15 7.58
N ARG A 66 -5.14 4.82 7.19
CA ARG A 66 -5.19 6.06 6.41
C ARG A 66 -4.84 5.75 4.96
N LEU A 67 -5.62 6.25 4.02
CA LEU A 67 -5.35 6.12 2.60
C LEU A 67 -4.84 7.44 2.03
N ASP A 68 -3.68 7.41 1.40
CA ASP A 68 -3.09 8.56 0.72
C ASP A 68 -2.84 8.22 -0.74
N VAL A 69 -3.66 8.79 -1.62
CA VAL A 69 -3.57 8.58 -3.06
C VAL A 69 -2.90 9.78 -3.71
N LEU A 70 -1.79 9.53 -4.41
CA LEU A 70 -1.05 10.56 -5.13
C LEU A 70 -1.63 10.72 -6.53
N ALA A 71 -2.24 11.87 -6.80
CA ALA A 71 -2.85 12.18 -8.09
C ALA A 71 -1.79 12.23 -9.19
N GLY A 72 -2.05 11.55 -10.30
CA GLY A 72 -1.16 11.50 -11.46
C GLY A 72 0.12 10.68 -11.26
N ALA A 73 0.32 10.04 -10.12
CA ALA A 73 1.50 9.25 -9.84
C ALA A 73 1.33 7.80 -10.29
N GLY A 74 2.42 7.22 -10.80
CA GLY A 74 2.49 5.81 -11.18
C GLY A 74 2.85 4.91 -10.01
N HIS A 75 3.34 3.70 -10.31
CA HIS A 75 3.67 2.69 -9.31
C HIS A 75 4.80 3.09 -8.36
N MET A 76 5.81 3.81 -8.86
CA MET A 76 7.01 4.18 -8.11
C MET A 76 6.82 5.50 -7.37
N ILE A 77 5.84 5.56 -6.47
CA ILE A 77 5.47 6.79 -5.74
C ILE A 77 6.63 7.38 -4.92
N HIS A 78 7.53 6.56 -4.42
CA HIS A 78 8.70 7.00 -3.67
C HIS A 78 9.71 7.80 -4.52
N HIS A 79 9.67 7.68 -5.84
CA HIS A 79 10.44 8.52 -6.75
C HIS A 79 9.71 9.82 -7.12
N VAL A 80 8.38 9.80 -7.06
CA VAL A 80 7.55 10.96 -7.42
C VAL A 80 7.51 11.98 -6.29
N ASP A 81 7.27 11.53 -5.07
CA ASP A 81 7.18 12.39 -3.89
C ASP A 81 7.80 11.73 -2.66
N PRO A 82 9.14 11.65 -2.60
CA PRO A 82 9.82 11.03 -1.47
C PRO A 82 9.59 11.77 -0.15
N ALA A 83 9.41 13.09 -0.19
CA ALA A 83 9.15 13.88 1.01
C ALA A 83 7.83 13.50 1.68
N ARG A 84 6.81 13.22 0.90
CA ARG A 84 5.50 12.78 1.38
C ARG A 84 5.58 11.42 2.07
N MET A 85 6.37 10.50 1.54
CA MET A 85 6.62 9.20 2.16
C MET A 85 7.38 9.34 3.47
N VAL A 86 8.45 10.11 3.48
CA VAL A 86 9.25 10.36 4.70
C VAL A 86 8.38 11.00 5.78
N LYS A 87 7.55 11.96 5.41
CA LYS A 87 6.61 12.60 6.35
C LYS A 87 5.66 11.59 6.97
N ALA A 88 5.10 10.67 6.20
CA ALA A 88 4.23 9.63 6.71
C ALA A 88 4.94 8.71 7.70
N ILE A 89 6.16 8.30 7.36
CA ILE A 89 7.01 7.47 8.22
C ILE A 89 7.30 8.19 9.55
N ASP A 90 7.72 9.46 9.47
CA ASP A 90 8.06 10.26 10.65
C ASP A 90 6.84 10.48 11.55
N LEU A 91 5.69 10.75 10.98
CA LEU A 91 4.45 10.94 11.75
C LEU A 91 4.05 9.68 12.52
N ILE A 92 4.21 8.51 11.91
CA ILE A 92 3.95 7.24 12.60
C ILE A 92 5.01 6.98 13.68
N ALA A 93 6.29 7.15 13.33
CA ALA A 93 7.41 6.86 14.23
C ALA A 93 7.43 7.76 15.46
N THR A 94 7.03 9.02 15.32
CA THR A 94 7.02 10.00 16.42
C THR A 94 5.70 10.04 17.19
N GLY A 95 4.71 9.24 16.83
CA GLY A 95 3.40 9.24 17.46
C GLY A 95 2.49 10.38 17.03
N GLY A 96 2.86 11.11 15.96
CA GLY A 96 2.00 12.16 15.37
C GLY A 96 0.76 11.59 14.68
N ILE A 97 0.85 10.35 14.21
CA ILE A 97 -0.29 9.56 13.76
C ILE A 97 -0.38 8.33 14.68
N THR A 98 -1.44 8.21 15.42
CA THR A 98 -1.73 7.07 16.27
C THR A 98 -2.95 6.34 15.74
N ARG A 99 -3.15 5.10 16.18
CA ARG A 99 -4.36 4.37 15.81
C ARG A 99 -5.62 5.14 16.21
N ALA A 100 -5.64 5.71 17.40
CA ALA A 100 -6.79 6.49 17.88
C ALA A 100 -7.07 7.71 17.01
N SER A 101 -6.04 8.46 16.61
CA SER A 101 -6.20 9.60 15.70
C SER A 101 -6.67 9.18 14.31
N MET A 102 -6.19 8.03 13.82
CA MET A 102 -6.61 7.50 12.53
C MET A 102 -8.06 7.04 12.53
N GLU A 103 -8.50 6.41 13.61
CA GLU A 103 -9.89 6.00 13.78
C GLU A 103 -10.83 7.21 13.86
N ALA A 104 -10.42 8.27 14.53
CA ALA A 104 -11.17 9.52 14.61
C ALA A 104 -11.26 10.22 13.25
N GLU A 105 -10.18 10.21 12.47
CA GLU A 105 -10.14 10.80 11.14
C GLU A 105 -10.82 9.93 10.08
N ALA A 106 -10.91 8.62 10.27
CA ALA A 106 -11.46 7.68 9.29
C ALA A 106 -12.90 8.04 8.90
N ALA A 107 -13.67 8.64 9.80
CA ALA A 107 -15.01 9.13 9.51
C ALA A 107 -15.01 10.28 8.47
N ASN A 108 -13.90 11.02 8.35
CA ASN A 108 -13.76 12.17 7.45
C ASN A 108 -12.91 11.87 6.22
N TRP A 109 -12.14 10.78 6.25
CA TRP A 109 -11.30 10.36 5.14
C TRP A 109 -12.12 9.60 4.10
N GLY A 110 -11.99 9.99 2.86
CA GLY A 110 -12.76 9.40 1.77
C GLY A 110 -14.10 10.05 1.51
N THR A 111 -14.48 11.07 2.27
CA THR A 111 -15.55 11.98 1.87
C THR A 111 -14.97 12.93 0.82
N PRO A 112 -15.46 12.91 -0.43
CA PRO A 112 -15.01 13.91 -1.41
C PRO A 112 -15.32 15.30 -0.87
N ALA A 113 -14.30 16.13 -0.89
CA ALA A 113 -14.47 17.52 -0.54
C ALA A 113 -15.40 18.19 -1.54
#